data_91c7110b95746de781766ab5a43640fb
#
_entry.id   91c7110b95746de781766ab5a43640fb
#
_cell.length_a   1.000
_cell.length_b   1.000
_cell.length_c   1.000
_cell.angle_alpha   90.00
_cell.angle_beta   90.00
_cell.angle_gamma   90.00
#
_symmetry.space_group_name_H-M   'P 1'
#
loop_
_entity.id
_entity.type
_entity.pdbx_description
1 polymer ?
#
loop_
_entity_poly.entity_id
_entity_poly.type
_entity_poly.pdbx_seq_one_letter_code
_entity_poly.pdbx_strand_id
1 'polypeptide(L)'
;MSIPAPVRGAERIRRALLGSYPILYVQSWEEGRVERAVSVLAQKFYERPVPFAVWTCVDGWTGFGDASADTRDPVKALDAVLQAPGPGFFLMKDLPAVLSDRPDVVRRLRDVYRQLKGKGRFVLLVSPRLVLPEDLKTYLDQRPAVHI
;
A
#
# COMPACT_ATOMS: atom_id res chain seq x y z
N MET A 1 8.36 -19.36 -22.30
CA MET A 1 8.06 -17.94 -22.57
C MET A 1 8.07 -17.16 -21.25
N SER A 2 8.91 -16.16 -21.14
CA SER A 2 8.98 -15.40 -19.90
C SER A 2 7.92 -14.31 -19.89
N ILE A 3 7.27 -14.17 -18.75
CA ILE A 3 6.28 -13.11 -18.52
C ILE A 3 7.05 -11.80 -18.31
N PRO A 4 6.64 -10.69 -18.94
CA PRO A 4 7.28 -9.40 -18.70
C PRO A 4 7.31 -9.06 -17.22
N ALA A 5 8.38 -8.45 -16.75
CA ALA A 5 8.59 -8.19 -15.33
C ALA A 5 7.43 -7.43 -14.65
N PRO A 6 6.83 -6.37 -15.25
CA PRO A 6 5.69 -5.69 -14.61
C PRO A 6 4.49 -6.61 -14.40
N VAL A 7 4.22 -7.49 -15.37
CA VAL A 7 3.11 -8.45 -15.26
C VAL A 7 3.40 -9.47 -14.16
N ARG A 8 4.66 -9.92 -14.07
CA ARG A 8 5.07 -10.86 -13.05
C ARG A 8 4.95 -10.26 -11.64
N GLY A 9 5.38 -9.01 -11.49
CA GLY A 9 5.25 -8.30 -10.22
C GLY A 9 3.80 -8.11 -9.83
N ALA A 10 2.95 -7.73 -10.78
CA ALA A 10 1.52 -7.57 -10.55
C ALA A 10 0.89 -8.88 -10.12
N GLU A 11 1.28 -10.01 -10.72
CA GLU A 11 0.74 -11.32 -10.36
C GLU A 11 1.10 -11.73 -8.94
N ARG A 12 2.33 -11.44 -8.51
CA ARG A 12 2.75 -11.73 -7.14
C ARG A 12 1.95 -10.92 -6.13
N ILE A 13 1.78 -9.63 -6.40
CA ILE A 13 0.99 -8.76 -5.54
C ILE A 13 -0.46 -9.21 -5.53
N ARG A 14 -1.01 -9.53 -6.70
CA ARG A 14 -2.38 -10.00 -6.82
C ARG A 14 -2.63 -11.23 -5.95
N ARG A 15 -1.73 -12.21 -5.99
CA ARG A 15 -1.86 -13.42 -5.17
C ARG A 15 -1.86 -13.10 -3.68
N ALA A 16 -0.99 -12.17 -3.26
CA ALA A 16 -0.95 -11.74 -1.88
C ALA A 16 -2.26 -11.08 -1.46
N LEU A 17 -2.85 -10.27 -2.35
CA LEU A 17 -4.10 -9.57 -2.06
C LEU A 17 -5.33 -10.47 -2.04
N LEU A 18 -5.26 -11.64 -2.67
CA LEU A 18 -6.36 -12.59 -2.64
C LEU A 18 -6.70 -13.09 -1.24
N GLY A 19 -5.81 -12.92 -0.28
CA GLY A 19 -6.10 -13.22 1.11
C GLY A 19 -6.91 -12.16 1.84
N SER A 20 -7.28 -11.09 1.15
CA SER A 20 -8.14 -10.01 1.68
C SER A 20 -7.50 -9.18 2.79
N TYR A 21 -6.18 -9.22 2.93
CA TYR A 21 -5.51 -8.34 3.88
C TYR A 21 -5.41 -6.93 3.28
N PRO A 22 -5.89 -5.91 3.99
CA PRO A 22 -5.90 -4.55 3.44
C PRO A 22 -4.53 -3.88 3.40
N ILE A 23 -3.54 -4.43 4.10
CA ILE A 23 -2.19 -3.88 4.11
C ILE A 23 -1.22 -4.95 3.61
N LEU A 24 -0.41 -4.59 2.61
CA LEU A 24 0.59 -5.47 2.05
C LEU A 24 1.95 -4.79 2.09
N TYR A 25 2.96 -5.49 2.57
CA TYR A 25 4.34 -5.01 2.54
C TYR A 25 5.03 -5.55 1.30
N VAL A 26 5.57 -4.64 0.48
CA VAL A 26 6.32 -5.00 -0.71
C VAL A 26 7.76 -4.58 -0.50
N GLN A 27 8.67 -5.55 -0.36
CA GLN A 27 10.09 -5.28 -0.21
C GLN A 27 10.72 -5.21 -1.59
N SER A 28 11.23 -4.04 -1.96
CA SER A 28 11.85 -3.85 -3.26
C SER A 28 12.70 -2.60 -3.30
N TRP A 29 13.82 -2.66 -4.01
CA TRP A 29 14.65 -1.51 -4.35
C TRP A 29 14.09 -0.76 -5.55
N GLU A 30 13.25 -1.40 -6.34
CA GLU A 30 12.79 -0.88 -7.61
C GLU A 30 11.38 -0.30 -7.50
N GLU A 31 11.27 0.87 -6.86
CA GLU A 31 9.98 1.51 -6.62
C GLU A 31 9.16 1.72 -7.90
N GLY A 32 9.80 2.16 -8.98
CA GLY A 32 9.11 2.38 -10.25
C GLY A 32 8.50 1.11 -10.82
N ARG A 33 9.18 -0.01 -10.61
CA ARG A 33 8.67 -1.30 -11.05
C ARG A 33 7.44 -1.72 -10.24
N VAL A 34 7.50 -1.51 -8.92
CA VAL A 34 6.36 -1.78 -8.04
C VAL A 34 5.19 -0.89 -8.41
N GLU A 35 5.45 0.39 -8.63
CA GLU A 35 4.42 1.36 -9.01
C GLU A 35 3.72 0.94 -10.31
N ARG A 36 4.48 0.51 -11.32
CA ARG A 36 3.89 0.02 -12.57
C ARG A 36 3.07 -1.23 -12.35
N ALA A 37 3.55 -2.15 -11.51
CA ALA A 37 2.80 -3.38 -11.21
C ALA A 37 1.47 -3.06 -10.53
N VAL A 38 1.46 -2.15 -9.56
CA VAL A 38 0.23 -1.77 -8.88
C VAL A 38 -0.72 -1.02 -9.82
N SER A 39 -0.17 -0.19 -10.70
CA SER A 39 -0.98 0.48 -11.72
C SER A 39 -1.71 -0.51 -12.62
N VAL A 40 -1.04 -1.60 -13.01
CA VAL A 40 -1.67 -2.67 -13.80
C VAL A 40 -2.80 -3.32 -13.00
N LEU A 41 -2.57 -3.57 -11.72
CA LEU A 41 -3.62 -4.14 -10.86
C LEU A 41 -4.82 -3.22 -10.74
N ALA A 42 -4.60 -1.92 -10.61
CA ALA A 42 -5.70 -0.97 -10.51
C ALA A 42 -6.59 -1.00 -11.75
N GLN A 43 -6.04 -1.38 -12.90
CA GLN A 43 -6.81 -1.50 -14.13
C GLN A 43 -7.50 -2.85 -14.29
N LYS A 44 -6.96 -3.91 -13.69
CA LYS A 44 -7.35 -5.29 -14.03
C LYS A 44 -7.80 -6.17 -12.86
N PHE A 45 -7.60 -5.74 -11.62
CA PHE A 45 -7.94 -6.57 -10.46
C PHE A 45 -9.45 -6.71 -10.29
N TYR A 46 -10.19 -5.66 -10.59
CA TYR A 46 -11.65 -5.65 -10.56
C TYR A 46 -12.19 -5.56 -11.98
N GLU A 47 -13.50 -5.70 -12.11
CA GLU A 47 -14.16 -5.61 -13.41
C GLU A 47 -13.98 -4.25 -14.07
N ARG A 48 -13.79 -3.20 -13.25
CA ARG A 48 -13.57 -1.83 -13.74
C ARG A 48 -12.28 -1.29 -13.15
N PRO A 49 -11.59 -0.40 -13.87
CA PRO A 49 -10.45 0.28 -13.28
C PRO A 49 -10.83 0.98 -11.99
N VAL A 50 -9.93 0.94 -11.01
CA VAL A 50 -10.12 1.58 -9.73
C VAL A 50 -9.01 2.59 -9.49
N PRO A 51 -9.22 3.57 -8.59
CA PRO A 51 -8.19 4.57 -8.31
C PRO A 51 -6.88 3.95 -7.85
N PHE A 52 -5.79 4.57 -8.28
CA PHE A 52 -4.44 4.26 -7.85
C PHE A 52 -3.75 5.55 -7.47
N ALA A 53 -3.22 5.60 -6.27
CA ALA A 53 -2.53 6.77 -5.76
C ALA A 53 -1.18 6.38 -5.18
N VAL A 54 -0.22 7.31 -5.23
CA VAL A 54 1.13 7.11 -4.71
C VAL A 54 1.43 8.20 -3.69
N TRP A 55 2.00 7.79 -2.57
CA TRP A 55 2.37 8.70 -1.48
C TRP A 55 3.87 8.69 -1.25
N THR A 56 4.41 9.88 -1.02
CA THR A 56 5.74 10.05 -0.43
C THR A 56 5.64 11.10 0.67
N CYS A 57 6.60 11.10 1.59
CA CYS A 57 6.60 12.11 2.65
C CYS A 57 6.96 13.52 2.12
N VAL A 58 7.46 13.60 0.90
CA VAL A 58 7.81 14.87 0.25
C VAL A 58 6.60 15.48 -0.45
N ASP A 59 5.84 14.65 -1.16
CA ASP A 59 4.76 15.13 -2.03
C ASP A 59 3.36 14.92 -1.47
N GLY A 60 3.18 14.03 -0.49
CA GLY A 60 1.86 13.59 -0.08
C GLY A 60 1.25 12.67 -1.14
N TRP A 61 -0.07 12.60 -1.21
CA TRP A 61 -0.75 11.77 -2.20
C TRP A 61 -0.70 12.40 -3.59
N THR A 62 -0.40 11.59 -4.58
CA THR A 62 -0.50 11.91 -6.00
C THR A 62 -1.50 10.94 -6.62
N GLY A 63 -2.45 11.46 -7.42
CA GLY A 63 -3.47 10.63 -8.05
C GLY A 63 -4.70 10.38 -7.18
N PHE A 64 -4.88 11.17 -6.14
CA PHE A 64 -5.94 11.01 -5.16
C PHE A 64 -6.67 12.34 -4.98
N GLY A 65 -7.72 12.56 -5.76
CA GLY A 65 -8.62 13.68 -5.60
C GLY A 65 -7.96 15.04 -5.39
N ASP A 66 -8.58 15.87 -4.62
CA ASP A 66 -8.04 17.15 -4.18
C ASP A 66 -7.16 16.92 -2.97
N ALA A 67 -5.99 16.36 -3.20
CA ALA A 67 -5.06 16.08 -2.13
C ALA A 67 -4.76 17.36 -1.36
N SER A 68 -5.22 17.46 -0.12
CA SER A 68 -4.83 18.57 0.70
C SER A 68 -3.33 18.49 0.94
N ALA A 69 -2.69 19.66 1.02
CA ALA A 69 -1.25 19.75 1.23
C ALA A 69 -0.77 19.03 2.50
N ASP A 70 -1.69 18.69 3.39
CA ASP A 70 -1.38 18.05 4.66
C ASP A 70 -1.12 16.57 4.58
N THR A 71 -1.38 15.92 3.43
CA THR A 71 -1.19 14.47 3.33
C THR A 71 0.27 14.04 3.32
N ARG A 72 1.22 14.97 3.36
CA ARG A 72 2.62 14.64 3.62
C ARG A 72 2.80 14.00 4.99
N ASP A 73 1.99 14.38 5.97
CA ASP A 73 1.99 13.71 7.26
C ASP A 73 1.38 12.30 7.13
N PRO A 74 2.08 11.25 7.59
CA PRO A 74 1.60 9.88 7.40
C PRO A 74 0.23 9.61 8.02
N VAL A 75 -0.07 10.17 9.19
CA VAL A 75 -1.37 9.94 9.84
C VAL A 75 -2.48 10.55 8.99
N LYS A 76 -2.29 11.76 8.49
CA LYS A 76 -3.27 12.41 7.63
C LYS A 76 -3.41 11.68 6.29
N ALA A 77 -2.31 11.16 5.78
CA ALA A 77 -2.34 10.35 4.56
C ALA A 77 -3.22 9.10 4.75
N LEU A 78 -3.07 8.42 5.87
CA LEU A 78 -3.87 7.23 6.19
C LEU A 78 -5.33 7.60 6.47
N ASP A 79 -5.58 8.74 7.09
CA ASP A 79 -6.95 9.23 7.28
C ASP A 79 -7.65 9.43 5.94
N ALA A 80 -6.94 9.96 4.95
CA ALA A 80 -7.50 10.14 3.62
C ALA A 80 -7.89 8.81 2.99
N VAL A 81 -7.07 7.76 3.18
CA VAL A 81 -7.41 6.43 2.68
C VAL A 81 -8.67 5.90 3.37
N LEU A 82 -8.78 6.09 4.68
CA LEU A 82 -9.95 5.63 5.43
C LEU A 82 -11.23 6.31 4.95
N GLN A 83 -11.15 7.56 4.52
CA GLN A 83 -12.30 8.34 4.07
C GLN A 83 -12.60 8.16 2.59
N ALA A 84 -11.70 7.53 1.83
CA ALA A 84 -11.91 7.35 0.40
C ALA A 84 -13.11 6.45 0.13
N PRO A 85 -13.93 6.77 -0.87
CA PRO A 85 -15.06 5.90 -1.23
C PRO A 85 -14.60 4.77 -2.16
N GLY A 86 -15.18 3.59 -1.98
CA GLY A 86 -15.00 2.47 -2.91
C GLY A 86 -13.63 1.82 -2.88
N PRO A 87 -13.40 0.89 -3.81
CA PRO A 87 -12.13 0.17 -3.90
C PRO A 87 -11.01 1.05 -4.46
N GLY A 88 -9.77 0.65 -4.21
CA GLY A 88 -8.61 1.37 -4.73
C GLY A 88 -7.30 0.80 -4.20
N PHE A 89 -6.22 1.25 -4.81
CA PHE A 89 -4.85 0.86 -4.42
C PHE A 89 -4.08 2.12 -4.04
N PHE A 90 -3.50 2.09 -2.84
CA PHE A 90 -2.78 3.22 -2.26
C PHE A 90 -1.37 2.77 -1.92
N LEU A 91 -0.40 3.22 -2.72
CA LEU A 91 1.00 2.84 -2.56
C LEU A 91 1.74 3.90 -1.76
N MET A 92 2.32 3.49 -0.62
CA MET A 92 3.07 4.41 0.24
C MET A 92 4.55 4.03 0.22
N LYS A 93 5.37 4.93 -0.32
CA LYS A 93 6.81 4.73 -0.43
C LYS A 93 7.51 5.14 0.85
N ASP A 94 8.36 4.25 1.37
CA ASP A 94 9.21 4.50 2.54
C ASP A 94 8.47 4.79 3.85
N LEU A 95 7.18 4.48 3.93
CA LEU A 95 6.48 4.64 5.20
C LEU A 95 7.12 3.81 6.33
N PRO A 96 7.59 2.58 6.10
CA PRO A 96 8.20 1.81 7.19
C PRO A 96 9.37 2.51 7.88
N ALA A 97 10.07 3.40 7.19
CA ALA A 97 11.21 4.11 7.78
C ALA A 97 10.82 5.01 8.96
N VAL A 98 9.55 5.44 9.05
CA VAL A 98 9.11 6.34 10.12
C VAL A 98 8.40 5.61 11.25
N LEU A 99 8.14 4.32 11.12
CA LEU A 99 7.29 3.59 12.07
C LEU A 99 7.90 3.47 13.47
N SER A 100 9.23 3.37 13.57
CA SER A 100 9.88 3.20 14.87
C SER A 100 9.72 4.42 15.78
N ASP A 101 9.58 5.60 15.19
CA ASP A 101 9.50 6.87 15.92
C ASP A 101 8.10 7.48 15.94
N ARG A 102 7.12 6.81 15.36
CA ARG A 102 5.79 7.36 15.21
C ARG A 102 4.73 6.34 15.66
N PRO A 103 4.49 6.23 16.97
CA PRO A 103 3.44 5.32 17.46
C PRO A 103 2.05 5.69 16.96
N ASP A 104 1.81 6.96 16.64
CA ASP A 104 0.55 7.40 16.05
C ASP A 104 0.33 6.82 14.66
N VAL A 105 1.39 6.72 13.84
CA VAL A 105 1.31 6.09 12.52
C VAL A 105 1.03 4.59 12.66
N VAL A 106 1.71 3.92 13.60
CA VAL A 106 1.48 2.50 13.88
C VAL A 106 0.02 2.28 14.27
N ARG A 107 -0.50 3.13 15.15
CA ARG A 107 -1.91 3.05 15.56
C ARG A 107 -2.84 3.22 14.37
N ARG A 108 -2.59 4.19 13.50
CA ARG A 108 -3.45 4.44 12.35
C ARG A 108 -3.41 3.29 11.35
N LEU A 109 -2.26 2.64 11.17
CA LEU A 109 -2.17 1.44 10.33
C LEU A 109 -3.04 0.31 10.88
N ARG A 110 -3.08 0.15 12.19
CA ARG A 110 -3.96 -0.84 12.82
C ARG A 110 -5.43 -0.51 12.56
N ASP A 111 -5.78 0.77 12.59
CA ASP A 111 -7.14 1.20 12.27
C ASP A 111 -7.47 0.92 10.80
N VAL A 112 -6.52 1.15 9.90
CA VAL A 112 -6.68 0.81 8.47
C VAL A 112 -6.96 -0.67 8.30
N TYR A 113 -6.17 -1.52 8.94
CA TYR A 113 -6.39 -2.96 8.87
C TYR A 113 -7.81 -3.32 9.28
N ARG A 114 -8.24 -2.82 10.44
CA ARG A 114 -9.54 -3.18 10.98
C ARG A 114 -10.70 -2.65 10.15
N GLN A 115 -10.59 -1.40 9.67
CA GLN A 115 -11.67 -0.74 8.97
C GLN A 115 -11.78 -1.12 7.50
N LEU A 116 -10.66 -1.46 6.85
CA LEU A 116 -10.65 -1.74 5.42
C LEU A 116 -10.66 -3.22 5.06
N LYS A 117 -10.57 -4.10 6.04
CA LYS A 117 -10.58 -5.54 5.77
C LYS A 117 -11.85 -5.91 5.02
N GLY A 118 -11.69 -6.51 3.85
CA GLY A 118 -12.82 -6.94 3.02
C GLY A 118 -13.50 -5.85 2.21
N LYS A 119 -12.98 -4.62 2.21
CA LYS A 119 -13.66 -3.50 1.52
C LYS A 119 -13.07 -3.16 0.17
N GLY A 120 -12.06 -3.90 -0.28
CA GLY A 120 -11.49 -3.69 -1.61
C GLY A 120 -10.54 -2.52 -1.71
N ARG A 121 -10.19 -1.87 -0.60
CA ARG A 121 -9.15 -0.86 -0.55
C ARG A 121 -7.90 -1.44 0.06
N PHE A 122 -6.78 -1.23 -0.60
CA PHE A 122 -5.51 -1.81 -0.20
C PHE A 122 -4.45 -0.74 -0.05
N VAL A 123 -3.71 -0.81 1.05
CA VAL A 123 -2.54 0.02 1.30
C VAL A 123 -1.31 -0.86 1.10
N LEU A 124 -0.45 -0.48 0.17
CA LEU A 124 0.78 -1.21 -0.11
C LEU A 124 1.95 -0.37 0.37
N LEU A 125 2.77 -0.95 1.26
CA LEU A 125 3.96 -0.28 1.78
C LEU A 125 5.15 -0.81 1.00
N VAL A 126 5.87 0.06 0.30
CA VAL A 126 7.06 -0.34 -0.44
C VAL A 126 8.30 0.25 0.23
N SER A 127 9.30 -0.61 0.47
CA SER A 127 10.55 -0.23 1.08
C SER A 127 11.61 -1.26 0.72
N PRO A 128 12.89 -0.85 0.56
CA PRO A 128 13.96 -1.80 0.31
C PRO A 128 14.28 -2.69 1.53
N ARG A 129 13.90 -2.26 2.71
CA ARG A 129 14.16 -3.01 3.95
C ARG A 129 12.87 -3.44 4.60
N LEU A 130 12.88 -4.64 5.15
CA LEU A 130 11.77 -5.12 5.95
C LEU A 130 11.94 -4.62 7.39
N VAL A 131 11.23 -3.55 7.72
CA VAL A 131 11.23 -2.98 9.06
C VAL A 131 9.79 -2.91 9.55
N LEU A 132 9.46 -3.74 10.53
CA LEU A 132 8.11 -3.80 11.10
C LEU A 132 8.18 -3.79 12.61
N PRO A 133 7.50 -2.84 13.26
CA PRO A 133 7.28 -2.92 14.71
C PRO A 133 6.52 -4.18 15.06
N GLU A 134 6.80 -4.74 16.25
CA GLU A 134 6.13 -5.94 16.73
C GLU A 134 4.61 -5.81 16.69
N ASP A 135 4.09 -4.62 16.99
CA ASP A 135 2.65 -4.37 17.02
C ASP A 135 1.98 -4.57 15.67
N LEU A 136 2.72 -4.44 14.58
CA LEU A 136 2.16 -4.61 13.25
C LEU A 136 2.36 -6.01 12.69
N LYS A 137 3.24 -6.80 13.26
CA LYS A 137 3.50 -8.15 12.74
C LYS A 137 2.26 -9.01 12.71
N THR A 138 1.42 -8.92 13.72
CA THR A 138 0.17 -9.68 13.77
C THR A 138 -0.76 -9.35 12.60
N TYR A 139 -0.73 -8.10 12.12
CA TYR A 139 -1.62 -7.66 11.05
C TYR A 139 -1.06 -7.90 9.66
N LEU A 140 0.26 -8.06 9.55
CA LEU A 140 0.93 -8.18 8.25
C LEU A 140 1.59 -9.54 8.05
N ASP A 141 1.91 -10.24 9.12
CA ASP A 141 2.84 -11.36 9.12
C ASP A 141 2.28 -12.72 8.98
N GLN A 142 1.05 -12.82 8.78
CA GLN A 142 0.56 -14.10 8.33
C GLN A 142 1.01 -14.34 6.90
N ARG A 143 1.71 -13.34 6.33
CA ARG A 143 2.30 -13.41 5.03
C ARG A 143 3.66 -12.78 5.05
N PRO A 144 4.67 -13.43 4.47
CA PRO A 144 5.95 -12.80 4.26
C PRO A 144 5.80 -11.62 3.30
N ALA A 145 6.69 -10.64 3.44
CA ALA A 145 6.72 -9.52 2.51
C ALA A 145 6.89 -10.03 1.07
N VAL A 146 6.19 -9.39 0.15
CA VAL A 146 6.35 -9.72 -1.25
C VAL A 146 7.65 -9.09 -1.76
N HIS A 147 8.48 -9.90 -2.37
CA HIS A 147 9.74 -9.45 -2.97
C HIS A 147 9.57 -9.29 -4.46
N ILE A 148 9.93 -8.13 -4.96
CA ILE A 148 9.85 -7.84 -6.39
C ILE A 148 11.17 -7.41 -6.97
#